data_2fd719b5f1d1469331f3d9bfb75e434c
#
_entry.id   2fd719b5f1d1469331f3d9bfb75e434c
#
_cell.length_a   1.000
_cell.length_b   1.000
_cell.length_c   1.000
_cell.angle_alpha   90.00
_cell.angle_beta   90.00
_cell.angle_gamma   90.00
#
_symmetry.space_group_name_H-M   'P 1'
#
loop_
_entity.id
_entity.type
_entity.pdbx_description
1 polymer ?
#
loop_
_entity_poly.entity_id
_entity_poly.type
_entity_poly.pdbx_seq_one_letter_code
_entity_poly.pdbx_strand_id
1 'polypeptide(L)'
;VSRYAINRRIAFIFLLLGTSEALASVVNIEDQRNDQTLGASITASGGIDGSKGTTTRRNVNVDLRIDYNSARWKRFVIASGAYRTKNDESFVDKRFYHLRAMRDINGAVSGEGFYQRSEDPYRLSKQRSLVGIGVRIAPRPDWRLGASLMHEVQHSTERTEEKALRANLYAHFRRDVAENIDFLATAYVQPRLDGSIRDHLATIQSSLQFTVNQWLVINVSVEYDHDETPPRSASRDELSWGTDFSLRF
;
A
#
# COMPACT_ATOMS: atom_id res chain seq x y z
N VAL A 1 -29.23 -35.43 10.51
CA VAL A 1 -27.91 -35.13 11.08
C VAL A 1 -27.36 -33.94 10.30
N SER A 2 -27.54 -32.74 10.86
CA SER A 2 -27.12 -31.47 10.26
C SER A 2 -25.62 -31.26 10.52
N ARG A 3 -24.82 -31.17 9.45
CA ARG A 3 -23.40 -30.76 9.54
C ARG A 3 -23.35 -29.25 9.48
N TYR A 4 -23.16 -28.59 10.62
CA TYR A 4 -22.77 -27.19 10.67
C TYR A 4 -21.35 -27.05 10.11
N ALA A 5 -21.23 -26.45 8.92
CA ALA A 5 -19.96 -26.00 8.40
C ALA A 5 -19.55 -24.74 9.15
N ILE A 6 -18.55 -24.86 10.02
CA ILE A 6 -17.91 -23.73 10.69
C ILE A 6 -17.06 -23.03 9.63
N ASN A 7 -17.56 -21.90 9.12
CA ASN A 7 -16.76 -20.97 8.31
C ASN A 7 -15.66 -20.37 9.18
N ARG A 8 -14.48 -20.97 9.17
CA ARG A 8 -13.27 -20.39 9.78
C ARG A 8 -12.83 -19.19 8.94
N ARG A 9 -13.11 -18.00 9.43
CA ARG A 9 -12.61 -16.75 8.87
C ARG A 9 -11.11 -16.66 9.16
N ILE A 10 -10.31 -16.60 8.10
CA ILE A 10 -8.85 -16.52 8.17
C ILE A 10 -8.48 -15.03 8.29
N ALA A 11 -7.90 -14.63 9.40
CA ALA A 11 -7.31 -13.30 9.57
C ALA A 11 -5.86 -13.33 9.03
N PHE A 12 -5.54 -12.39 8.16
CA PHE A 12 -4.17 -12.17 7.68
C PHE A 12 -3.46 -11.22 8.65
N ILE A 13 -2.36 -11.65 9.22
CA ILE A 13 -1.45 -10.78 9.96
C ILE A 13 -0.28 -10.47 9.04
N PHE A 14 -0.19 -9.22 8.55
CA PHE A 14 0.97 -8.71 7.84
C PHE A 14 1.95 -8.12 8.85
N LEU A 15 3.12 -8.72 9.00
CA LEU A 15 4.22 -8.14 9.74
C LEU A 15 5.11 -7.38 8.75
N LEU A 16 4.82 -6.08 8.54
CA LEU A 16 5.65 -5.20 7.72
C LEU A 16 6.90 -4.77 8.50
N LEU A 17 7.98 -5.51 8.34
CA LEU A 17 9.33 -5.08 8.75
C LEU A 17 10.05 -4.45 7.55
N GLY A 18 9.52 -3.36 7.02
CA GLY A 18 10.15 -2.58 5.97
C GLY A 18 10.55 -1.21 6.50
N THR A 19 11.84 -0.96 6.70
CA THR A 19 12.38 0.41 6.87
C THR A 19 12.70 0.98 5.50
N SER A 20 11.70 1.24 4.67
CA SER A 20 11.93 2.09 3.51
C SER A 20 11.86 3.55 3.96
N GLU A 21 12.96 4.27 3.82
CA GLU A 21 12.97 5.74 3.88
C GLU A 21 12.42 6.29 2.56
N ALA A 22 11.22 5.87 2.18
CA ALA A 22 10.68 6.21 0.90
C ALA A 22 10.42 7.72 0.78
N LEU A 23 10.87 8.29 -0.31
CA LEU A 23 10.33 9.46 -0.98
C LEU A 23 8.79 9.38 -1.01
N ALA A 24 8.09 10.33 -1.56
CA ALA A 24 6.62 10.29 -1.70
C ALA A 24 6.17 9.05 -2.50
N SER A 25 6.33 7.84 -1.94
CA SER A 25 6.09 6.60 -2.64
C SER A 25 4.61 6.41 -2.93
N VAL A 26 4.34 5.77 -4.04
CA VAL A 26 3.00 5.33 -4.42
C VAL A 26 2.68 4.08 -3.63
N VAL A 27 1.73 4.16 -2.71
CA VAL A 27 1.33 2.98 -1.95
C VAL A 27 0.61 1.98 -2.86
N ASN A 28 1.20 0.80 -3.03
CA ASN A 28 0.60 -0.29 -3.78
C ASN A 28 -0.56 -0.89 -2.98
N ILE A 29 -1.77 -0.73 -3.49
CA ILE A 29 -2.99 -1.27 -2.90
C ILE A 29 -3.52 -2.48 -3.64
N GLU A 30 -2.98 -2.82 -4.82
CA GLU A 30 -3.47 -3.93 -5.63
C GLU A 30 -3.21 -5.27 -4.94
N ASP A 31 -2.06 -5.43 -4.29
CA ASP A 31 -1.71 -6.64 -3.55
C ASP A 31 -2.58 -6.84 -2.30
N GLN A 32 -3.16 -5.76 -1.79
CA GLN A 32 -4.00 -5.77 -0.59
C GLN A 32 -5.49 -5.93 -0.91
N ARG A 33 -5.89 -6.04 -2.18
CA ARG A 33 -7.31 -6.14 -2.55
C ARG A 33 -7.90 -7.50 -2.20
N ASN A 34 -8.91 -7.48 -1.35
CA ASN A 34 -9.74 -8.65 -1.06
C ASN A 34 -11.02 -8.59 -1.89
N ASP A 35 -10.93 -9.03 -3.15
CA ASP A 35 -12.02 -8.94 -4.12
C ASP A 35 -13.04 -10.09 -3.99
N GLN A 36 -12.81 -11.08 -3.15
CA GLN A 36 -13.55 -12.35 -3.19
C GLN A 36 -14.60 -12.51 -2.08
N THR A 37 -14.52 -11.76 -1.00
CA THR A 37 -15.43 -11.93 0.13
C THR A 37 -16.56 -10.92 0.10
N LEU A 38 -17.81 -11.38 -0.08
CA LEU A 38 -18.99 -10.52 0.05
C LEU A 38 -19.30 -10.23 1.52
N GLY A 39 -19.84 -9.03 1.78
CA GLY A 39 -20.17 -8.56 3.12
C GLY A 39 -19.08 -7.70 3.74
N ALA A 40 -19.14 -7.55 5.05
CA ALA A 40 -18.18 -6.83 5.85
C ALA A 40 -17.07 -7.74 6.36
N SER A 41 -15.82 -7.26 6.30
CA SER A 41 -14.69 -7.89 6.98
C SER A 41 -13.81 -6.84 7.63
N ILE A 42 -13.23 -7.20 8.77
CA ILE A 42 -12.30 -6.34 9.52
C ILE A 42 -11.04 -7.15 9.76
N THR A 43 -9.90 -6.55 9.44
CA THR A 43 -8.58 -7.10 9.77
C THR A 43 -7.83 -6.08 10.58
N ALA A 44 -7.31 -6.49 11.74
CA ALA A 44 -6.46 -5.66 12.57
C ALA A 44 -5.18 -6.42 12.87
N SER A 45 -4.06 -5.75 12.80
CA SER A 45 -2.76 -6.28 13.19
C SER A 45 -1.98 -5.22 13.97
N GLY A 46 -1.02 -5.66 14.75
CA GLY A 46 -0.14 -4.77 15.49
C GLY A 46 1.01 -5.51 16.13
N GLY A 47 2.08 -4.79 16.40
CA GLY A 47 3.27 -5.32 17.04
C GLY A 47 3.90 -4.30 17.96
N ILE A 48 4.46 -4.81 19.05
CA ILE A 48 5.28 -4.01 19.98
C ILE A 48 6.57 -4.81 20.19
N ASP A 49 7.69 -4.17 19.96
CA ASP A 49 9.00 -4.71 20.28
C ASP A 49 9.89 -3.64 20.89
N GLY A 50 10.92 -4.06 21.60
CA GLY A 50 11.84 -3.14 22.20
C GLY A 50 13.06 -3.82 22.80
N SER A 51 14.06 -3.04 23.07
CA SER A 51 15.29 -3.48 23.76
C SER A 51 15.73 -2.43 24.77
N LYS A 52 16.33 -2.87 25.86
CA LYS A 52 16.94 -2.01 26.88
C LYS A 52 18.37 -2.46 27.15
N GLY A 53 19.33 -1.54 26.99
CA GLY A 53 20.76 -1.77 27.21
C GLY A 53 21.49 -0.45 27.08
N THR A 54 22.64 -0.42 26.41
CA THR A 54 23.36 0.80 26.07
C THR A 54 22.46 1.76 25.25
N THR A 55 21.53 1.20 24.49
CA THR A 55 20.49 1.93 23.76
C THR A 55 19.13 1.33 24.11
N THR A 56 18.17 2.17 24.48
CA THR A 56 16.77 1.77 24.65
C THR A 56 16.03 2.02 23.35
N ARG A 57 15.33 1.00 22.83
CA ARG A 57 14.48 1.09 21.62
C ARG A 57 13.09 0.63 21.96
N ARG A 58 12.09 1.29 21.37
CA ARG A 58 10.69 0.87 21.41
C ARG A 58 10.10 1.07 20.01
N ASN A 59 9.42 0.06 19.51
CA ASN A 59 8.74 0.08 18.22
C ASN A 59 7.28 -0.33 18.44
N VAL A 60 6.36 0.40 17.85
CA VAL A 60 4.92 0.10 17.85
C VAL A 60 4.41 0.23 16.43
N ASN A 61 3.72 -0.79 15.93
CA ASN A 61 3.04 -0.76 14.64
C ASN A 61 1.58 -1.17 14.85
N VAL A 62 0.67 -0.51 14.15
CA VAL A 62 -0.77 -0.84 14.17
C VAL A 62 -1.31 -0.71 12.75
N ASP A 63 -2.06 -1.72 12.29
CA ASP A 63 -2.74 -1.72 11.01
C ASP A 63 -4.19 -2.13 11.21
N LEU A 64 -5.10 -1.40 10.58
CA LEU A 64 -6.53 -1.68 10.55
C LEU A 64 -7.02 -1.63 9.11
N ARG A 65 -7.76 -2.63 8.70
CA ARG A 65 -8.45 -2.66 7.42
C ARG A 65 -9.91 -3.07 7.62
N ILE A 66 -10.80 -2.33 6.99
CA ILE A 66 -12.24 -2.60 6.96
C ILE A 66 -12.66 -2.68 5.51
N ASP A 67 -13.23 -3.80 5.10
CA ASP A 67 -13.81 -4.01 3.77
C ASP A 67 -15.32 -4.14 3.87
N TYR A 68 -16.02 -3.60 2.87
CA TYR A 68 -17.43 -3.85 2.64
C TYR A 68 -17.69 -4.09 1.16
N ASN A 69 -17.93 -5.35 0.79
CA ASN A 69 -18.11 -5.80 -0.57
C ASN A 69 -19.54 -6.24 -0.81
N SER A 70 -20.14 -5.77 -1.88
CA SER A 70 -21.43 -6.22 -2.42
C SER A 70 -21.25 -6.64 -3.89
N ALA A 71 -22.31 -7.14 -4.54
CA ALA A 71 -22.23 -7.63 -5.91
C ALA A 71 -21.65 -6.63 -6.92
N ARG A 72 -21.87 -5.32 -6.70
CA ARG A 72 -21.41 -4.26 -7.61
C ARG A 72 -20.48 -3.25 -6.97
N TRP A 73 -20.34 -3.23 -5.65
CA TRP A 73 -19.53 -2.25 -4.94
C TRP A 73 -18.50 -2.93 -4.06
N LYS A 74 -17.27 -2.46 -4.14
CA LYS A 74 -16.17 -2.80 -3.26
C LYS A 74 -15.68 -1.53 -2.60
N ARG A 75 -15.63 -1.53 -1.27
CA ARG A 75 -15.22 -0.38 -0.48
C ARG A 75 -14.28 -0.84 0.61
N PHE A 76 -13.23 -0.09 0.83
CA PHE A 76 -12.36 -0.37 1.95
C PHE A 76 -11.74 0.88 2.54
N VAL A 77 -11.39 0.77 3.80
CA VAL A 77 -10.61 1.75 4.56
C VAL A 77 -9.39 1.04 5.11
N ILE A 78 -8.23 1.67 4.98
CA ILE A 78 -6.99 1.24 5.62
C ILE A 78 -6.54 2.40 6.52
N ALA A 79 -6.15 2.07 7.75
CA ALA A 79 -5.47 2.98 8.67
C ALA A 79 -4.26 2.26 9.24
N SER A 80 -3.07 2.83 9.09
CA SER A 80 -1.87 2.27 9.67
C SER A 80 -1.02 3.35 10.37
N GLY A 81 -0.28 2.91 11.37
CA GLY A 81 0.62 3.75 12.15
C GLY A 81 1.88 3.01 12.58
N ALA A 82 3.00 3.72 12.56
CA ALA A 82 4.26 3.23 13.09
C ALA A 82 4.93 4.31 13.94
N TYR A 83 5.28 3.94 15.17
CA TYR A 83 5.97 4.83 16.10
C TYR A 83 7.23 4.14 16.63
N ARG A 84 8.37 4.83 16.54
CA ARG A 84 9.66 4.29 16.97
C ARG A 84 10.43 5.33 17.78
N THR A 85 11.03 4.88 18.88
CA THR A 85 11.90 5.70 19.72
C THR A 85 13.27 5.04 19.91
N LYS A 86 14.28 5.89 20.08
CA LYS A 86 15.63 5.51 20.49
C LYS A 86 16.06 6.44 21.62
N ASN A 87 16.36 5.88 22.81
CA ASN A 87 16.70 6.64 24.02
C ASN A 87 15.65 7.70 24.37
N ASP A 88 14.34 7.32 24.29
CA ASP A 88 13.17 8.15 24.50
C ASP A 88 12.96 9.31 23.47
N GLU A 89 13.83 9.44 22.48
CA GLU A 89 13.63 10.34 21.35
C GLU A 89 12.93 9.61 20.21
N SER A 90 11.83 10.17 19.71
CA SER A 90 11.12 9.61 18.56
C SER A 90 11.85 9.96 17.26
N PHE A 91 11.95 8.98 16.36
CA PHE A 91 12.55 9.14 15.04
C PHE A 91 11.66 8.60 13.91
N VAL A 92 10.53 7.96 14.25
CA VAL A 92 9.47 7.56 13.32
C VAL A 92 8.12 7.83 13.99
N ASP A 93 7.24 8.55 13.29
CA ASP A 93 5.82 8.75 13.62
C ASP A 93 5.03 8.76 12.31
N LYS A 94 4.85 7.59 11.72
CA LYS A 94 4.17 7.44 10.44
C LYS A 94 2.69 7.19 10.66
N ARG A 95 1.85 7.86 9.87
CA ARG A 95 0.40 7.62 9.81
C ARG A 95 -0.03 7.55 8.36
N PHE A 96 -0.87 6.58 8.06
CA PHE A 96 -1.40 6.36 6.73
C PHE A 96 -2.88 6.07 6.79
N TYR A 97 -3.64 6.73 5.94
CA TYR A 97 -5.07 6.54 5.78
C TYR A 97 -5.39 6.39 4.30
N HIS A 98 -6.17 5.40 3.95
CA HIS A 98 -6.64 5.20 2.58
C HIS A 98 -8.10 4.77 2.59
N LEU A 99 -8.91 5.48 1.83
CA LEU A 99 -10.32 5.18 1.58
C LEU A 99 -10.50 4.97 0.08
N ARG A 100 -11.14 3.88 -0.33
CA ARG A 100 -11.46 3.61 -1.72
C ARG A 100 -12.85 3.01 -1.88
N ALA A 101 -13.54 3.48 -2.92
CA ALA A 101 -14.79 2.91 -3.39
C ALA A 101 -14.66 2.57 -4.87
N MET A 102 -15.09 1.38 -5.25
CA MET A 102 -15.09 0.88 -6.62
C MET A 102 -16.48 0.38 -6.98
N ARG A 103 -16.92 0.68 -8.18
CA ARG A 103 -18.17 0.19 -8.74
C ARG A 103 -17.88 -0.63 -9.98
N ASP A 104 -18.30 -1.87 -9.98
CA ASP A 104 -18.29 -2.73 -11.16
C ASP A 104 -19.33 -2.23 -12.18
N ILE A 105 -18.89 -2.01 -13.42
CA ILE A 105 -19.71 -1.54 -14.53
C ILE A 105 -20.17 -2.74 -15.39
N ASN A 106 -19.25 -3.64 -15.75
CA ASN A 106 -19.54 -4.77 -16.62
C ASN A 106 -18.65 -6.01 -16.38
N GLY A 107 -18.14 -6.21 -15.17
CA GLY A 107 -17.27 -7.32 -14.81
C GLY A 107 -15.80 -7.15 -15.21
N ALA A 108 -15.52 -6.52 -16.35
CA ALA A 108 -14.15 -6.24 -16.79
C ALA A 108 -13.72 -4.80 -16.48
N VAL A 109 -14.68 -3.88 -16.37
CA VAL A 109 -14.44 -2.44 -16.15
C VAL A 109 -15.07 -2.00 -14.84
N SER A 110 -14.31 -1.29 -14.02
CA SER A 110 -14.78 -0.67 -12.77
C SER A 110 -14.42 0.82 -12.76
N GLY A 111 -15.35 1.65 -12.28
CA GLY A 111 -15.06 3.03 -11.88
C GLY A 111 -14.57 3.05 -10.45
N GLU A 112 -13.63 3.94 -10.11
CA GLU A 112 -13.10 4.04 -8.75
C GLU A 112 -12.91 5.49 -8.30
N GLY A 113 -13.05 5.72 -6.99
CA GLY A 113 -12.70 6.96 -6.33
C GLY A 113 -11.93 6.66 -5.05
N PHE A 114 -10.96 7.50 -4.72
CA PHE A 114 -10.13 7.28 -3.54
C PHE A 114 -9.70 8.59 -2.87
N TYR A 115 -9.43 8.47 -1.60
CA TYR A 115 -8.71 9.46 -0.80
C TYR A 115 -7.57 8.75 -0.07
N GLN A 116 -6.41 9.40 -0.01
CA GLN A 116 -5.24 8.91 0.72
C GLN A 116 -4.59 10.06 1.45
N ARG A 117 -4.10 9.81 2.66
CA ARG A 117 -3.29 10.73 3.43
C ARG A 117 -2.15 9.98 4.11
N SER A 118 -0.94 10.45 3.93
CA SER A 118 0.25 9.98 4.62
C SER A 118 0.91 11.12 5.38
N GLU A 119 1.38 10.82 6.58
CA GLU A 119 2.08 11.77 7.46
C GLU A 119 3.34 11.10 7.99
N ASP A 120 4.45 11.83 7.97
CA ASP A 120 5.71 11.45 8.61
C ASP A 120 6.48 12.74 8.96
N PRO A 121 6.36 13.26 10.21
CA PRO A 121 7.02 14.52 10.62
C PRO A 121 8.54 14.49 10.51
N TYR A 122 9.14 13.30 10.48
CA TYR A 122 10.60 13.11 10.41
C TYR A 122 11.13 13.05 9.00
N ARG A 123 10.25 13.10 7.98
CA ARG A 123 10.64 13.14 6.58
C ARG A 123 10.66 14.56 6.03
N LEU A 124 11.35 14.70 4.90
CA LEU A 124 11.33 15.94 4.12
C LEU A 124 9.92 16.24 3.59
N SER A 125 9.19 15.23 3.16
CA SER A 125 7.75 15.28 2.83
C SER A 125 6.94 14.89 4.06
N LYS A 126 6.55 15.88 4.86
CA LYS A 126 5.88 15.68 6.16
C LYS A 126 4.45 15.16 6.03
N GLN A 127 3.74 15.60 5.00
CA GLN A 127 2.35 15.23 4.75
C GLN A 127 2.07 15.22 3.27
N ARG A 128 1.34 14.21 2.81
CA ARG A 128 0.83 14.10 1.44
C ARG A 128 -0.62 13.66 1.47
N SER A 129 -1.50 14.41 0.80
CA SER A 129 -2.92 14.08 0.66
C SER A 129 -3.26 13.97 -0.82
N LEU A 130 -4.00 12.92 -1.19
CA LEU A 130 -4.43 12.62 -2.54
C LEU A 130 -5.93 12.40 -2.56
N VAL A 131 -6.61 12.98 -3.54
CA VAL A 131 -7.99 12.63 -3.89
C VAL A 131 -8.06 12.36 -5.39
N GLY A 132 -8.67 11.26 -5.79
CA GLY A 132 -8.69 10.88 -7.20
C GLY A 132 -9.91 10.08 -7.61
N ILE A 133 -10.16 10.09 -8.91
CA ILE A 133 -11.17 9.29 -9.59
C ILE A 133 -10.57 8.64 -10.83
N GLY A 134 -11.03 7.45 -11.18
CA GLY A 134 -10.45 6.72 -12.28
C GLY A 134 -11.26 5.53 -12.74
N VAL A 135 -10.66 4.81 -13.65
CA VAL A 135 -11.19 3.56 -14.19
C VAL A 135 -10.13 2.47 -14.08
N ARG A 136 -10.59 1.25 -13.86
CA ARG A 136 -9.80 0.05 -13.79
C ARG A 136 -10.37 -0.97 -14.76
N ILE A 137 -9.52 -1.63 -15.51
CA ILE A 137 -9.90 -2.71 -16.41
C ILE A 137 -9.15 -4.00 -16.05
N ALA A 138 -9.81 -5.13 -16.21
CA ALA A 138 -9.26 -6.46 -16.04
C ALA A 138 -9.32 -7.18 -17.40
N PRO A 139 -8.37 -6.93 -18.32
CA PRO A 139 -8.43 -7.50 -19.69
C PRO A 139 -8.23 -9.01 -19.68
N ARG A 140 -7.56 -9.53 -18.64
CA ARG A 140 -7.34 -10.96 -18.39
C ARG A 140 -7.40 -11.22 -16.88
N PRO A 141 -7.57 -12.47 -16.43
CA PRO A 141 -7.59 -12.80 -15.01
C PRO A 141 -6.33 -12.40 -14.24
N ASP A 142 -5.18 -12.43 -14.91
CA ASP A 142 -3.85 -12.16 -14.40
C ASP A 142 -3.44 -10.66 -14.49
N TRP A 143 -4.19 -9.84 -15.25
CA TRP A 143 -3.87 -8.43 -15.48
C TRP A 143 -4.91 -7.48 -14.92
N ARG A 144 -4.44 -6.39 -14.34
CA ARG A 144 -5.22 -5.22 -13.96
C ARG A 144 -4.51 -3.97 -14.45
N LEU A 145 -5.23 -3.12 -15.17
CA LEU A 145 -4.73 -1.84 -15.65
C LEU A 145 -5.63 -0.76 -15.10
N GLY A 146 -5.08 0.37 -14.70
CA GLY A 146 -5.86 1.49 -14.20
C GLY A 146 -5.32 2.82 -14.66
N ALA A 147 -6.25 3.77 -14.80
CA ALA A 147 -5.96 5.16 -15.09
C ALA A 147 -6.86 6.06 -14.24
N SER A 148 -6.27 7.02 -13.55
CA SER A 148 -7.00 7.98 -12.72
C SER A 148 -6.40 9.36 -12.81
N LEU A 149 -7.24 10.37 -12.52
CA LEU A 149 -6.83 11.74 -12.24
C LEU A 149 -6.85 11.94 -10.74
N MET A 150 -5.84 12.58 -10.21
CA MET A 150 -5.75 12.86 -8.78
C MET A 150 -5.23 14.26 -8.52
N HIS A 151 -5.82 14.90 -7.51
CA HIS A 151 -5.33 16.14 -6.92
C HIS A 151 -4.47 15.81 -5.73
N GLU A 152 -3.26 16.34 -5.71
CA GLU A 152 -2.25 16.18 -4.66
C GLU A 152 -2.08 17.48 -3.90
N VAL A 153 -1.97 17.37 -2.58
CA VAL A 153 -1.52 18.45 -1.69
C VAL A 153 -0.40 17.89 -0.83
N GLN A 154 0.78 18.47 -0.95
CA GLN A 154 1.97 18.05 -0.22
C GLN A 154 2.51 19.19 0.64
N HIS A 155 2.87 18.86 1.88
CA HIS A 155 3.61 19.76 2.78
C HIS A 155 5.00 19.17 3.00
N SER A 156 6.03 19.96 2.74
CA SER A 156 7.41 19.53 2.94
C SER A 156 8.14 20.48 3.90
N THR A 157 9.35 20.10 4.30
CA THR A 157 10.22 20.97 5.11
C THR A 157 10.66 22.20 4.33
N GLU A 158 10.79 22.10 3.02
CA GLU A 158 11.27 23.18 2.15
C GLU A 158 10.13 24.06 1.63
N ARG A 159 8.91 23.51 1.49
CA ARG A 159 7.73 24.19 0.96
C ARG A 159 6.54 24.01 1.90
N THR A 160 5.90 25.11 2.26
CA THR A 160 4.76 25.09 3.17
C THR A 160 3.59 24.29 2.62
N GLU A 161 3.30 24.46 1.32
CA GLU A 161 2.25 23.74 0.61
C GLU A 161 2.57 23.70 -0.89
N GLU A 162 2.45 22.54 -1.50
CA GLU A 162 2.52 22.34 -2.93
C GLU A 162 1.29 21.58 -3.42
N LYS A 163 0.66 22.07 -4.48
CA LYS A 163 -0.49 21.43 -5.12
C LYS A 163 -0.10 20.94 -6.51
N ALA A 164 -0.59 19.77 -6.88
CA ALA A 164 -0.38 19.22 -8.20
C ALA A 164 -1.63 18.47 -8.68
N LEU A 165 -1.91 18.58 -9.97
CA LEU A 165 -2.81 17.67 -10.67
C LEU A 165 -1.95 16.60 -11.34
N ARG A 166 -2.19 15.32 -11.02
CA ARG A 166 -1.43 14.21 -11.62
C ARG A 166 -2.37 13.21 -12.29
N ALA A 167 -1.92 12.62 -13.38
CA ALA A 167 -2.45 11.34 -13.81
C ALA A 167 -1.82 10.24 -12.94
N ASN A 168 -2.55 9.16 -12.71
CA ASN A 168 -2.00 7.95 -12.10
C ASN A 168 -2.34 6.78 -13.02
N LEU A 169 -1.32 6.22 -13.63
CA LEU A 169 -1.41 5.06 -14.50
C LEU A 169 -0.77 3.89 -13.79
N TYR A 170 -1.43 2.73 -13.80
CA TYR A 170 -0.84 1.54 -13.23
C TYR A 170 -1.14 0.28 -14.02
N ALA A 171 -0.22 -0.68 -13.90
CA ALA A 171 -0.38 -2.04 -14.37
C ALA A 171 -0.01 -2.99 -13.24
N HIS A 172 -0.90 -3.92 -12.95
CA HIS A 172 -0.68 -5.00 -11.99
C HIS A 172 -0.80 -6.35 -12.71
N PHE A 173 0.14 -7.24 -12.41
CA PHE A 173 0.21 -8.60 -12.93
C PHE A 173 0.35 -9.58 -11.78
N ARG A 174 -0.43 -10.67 -11.81
CA ARG A 174 -0.30 -11.80 -10.89
C ARG A 174 -0.34 -13.10 -11.68
N ARG A 175 0.59 -14.00 -11.36
CA ARG A 175 0.66 -15.32 -11.99
C ARG A 175 1.15 -16.37 -11.01
N ASP A 176 0.47 -17.50 -10.99
CA ASP A 176 0.92 -18.70 -10.33
C ASP A 176 2.09 -19.28 -11.16
N VAL A 177 3.31 -19.25 -10.62
CA VAL A 177 4.52 -19.76 -11.29
C VAL A 177 4.81 -21.20 -10.92
N ALA A 178 4.28 -21.65 -9.77
CA ALA A 178 4.26 -23.04 -9.32
C ALA A 178 3.05 -23.26 -8.40
N GLU A 179 2.79 -24.50 -8.01
CA GLU A 179 1.61 -24.89 -7.22
C GLU A 179 1.43 -24.08 -5.92
N ASN A 180 2.53 -23.59 -5.36
CA ASN A 180 2.55 -22.83 -4.11
C ASN A 180 3.37 -21.53 -4.20
N ILE A 181 3.61 -21.04 -5.42
CA ILE A 181 4.39 -19.82 -5.65
C ILE A 181 3.63 -18.90 -6.60
N ASP A 182 3.29 -17.72 -6.09
CA ASP A 182 2.69 -16.62 -6.85
C ASP A 182 3.75 -15.55 -7.12
N PHE A 183 3.85 -15.12 -8.37
CA PHE A 183 4.55 -13.90 -8.75
C PHE A 183 3.58 -12.75 -8.89
N LEU A 184 3.89 -11.62 -8.26
CA LEU A 184 3.15 -10.37 -8.36
C LEU A 184 4.08 -9.27 -8.84
N ALA A 185 3.59 -8.40 -9.72
CA ALA A 185 4.30 -7.19 -10.12
C ALA A 185 3.31 -6.06 -10.31
N THR A 186 3.65 -4.88 -9.82
CA THR A 186 2.85 -3.67 -9.98
C THR A 186 3.77 -2.52 -10.37
N ALA A 187 3.39 -1.77 -11.39
CA ALA A 187 4.08 -0.56 -11.81
C ALA A 187 3.11 0.62 -11.80
N TYR A 188 3.54 1.75 -11.26
CA TYR A 188 2.83 3.03 -11.27
C TYR A 188 3.67 4.09 -11.95
N VAL A 189 3.00 4.98 -12.69
CA VAL A 189 3.60 6.22 -13.21
C VAL A 189 2.61 7.36 -12.96
N GLN A 190 3.08 8.44 -12.34
CA GLN A 190 2.27 9.58 -11.93
C GLN A 190 2.81 10.90 -12.47
N PRO A 191 2.67 11.19 -13.78
CA PRO A 191 3.09 12.45 -14.36
C PRO A 191 2.22 13.61 -13.85
N ARG A 192 2.86 14.76 -13.67
CA ARG A 192 2.18 16.01 -13.34
C ARG A 192 1.52 16.59 -14.59
N LEU A 193 0.28 17.06 -14.48
CA LEU A 193 -0.51 17.58 -15.59
C LEU A 193 -0.61 19.11 -15.62
N ASP A 194 -0.52 19.75 -14.44
CA ASP A 194 -0.62 21.21 -14.26
C ASP A 194 0.74 21.93 -14.24
N GLY A 195 1.79 21.25 -14.69
CA GLY A 195 3.15 21.75 -14.72
C GLY A 195 3.97 21.05 -15.81
N SER A 196 5.22 20.73 -15.50
CA SER A 196 6.04 19.94 -16.41
C SER A 196 5.68 18.46 -16.33
N ILE A 197 5.34 17.84 -17.46
CA ILE A 197 5.11 16.39 -17.55
C ILE A 197 6.36 15.57 -17.21
N ARG A 198 7.54 16.21 -17.24
CA ARG A 198 8.79 15.61 -16.78
C ARG A 198 8.84 15.45 -15.25
N ASP A 199 8.04 16.23 -14.51
CA ASP A 199 7.81 16.01 -13.08
C ASP A 199 6.91 14.80 -12.92
N HIS A 200 7.50 13.64 -12.70
CA HIS A 200 6.77 12.38 -12.51
C HIS A 200 7.34 11.56 -11.36
N LEU A 201 6.44 10.82 -10.75
CA LEU A 201 6.76 9.76 -9.80
C LEU A 201 6.57 8.42 -10.50
N ALA A 202 7.45 7.46 -10.25
CA ALA A 202 7.28 6.10 -10.71
C ALA A 202 7.62 5.12 -9.58
N THR A 203 6.86 4.02 -9.50
CA THR A 203 7.11 2.94 -8.55
C THR A 203 6.96 1.62 -9.28
N ILE A 204 7.91 0.72 -9.10
CA ILE A 204 7.83 -0.66 -9.56
C ILE A 204 8.04 -1.56 -8.37
N GLN A 205 7.05 -2.37 -8.06
CA GLN A 205 7.11 -3.37 -7.00
C GLN A 205 6.93 -4.76 -7.59
N SER A 206 7.74 -5.71 -7.18
CA SER A 206 7.56 -7.12 -7.51
C SER A 206 7.80 -7.99 -6.30
N SER A 207 7.05 -9.09 -6.23
CA SER A 207 7.14 -10.02 -5.12
C SER A 207 6.93 -11.46 -5.56
N LEU A 208 7.54 -12.37 -4.80
CA LEU A 208 7.28 -13.81 -4.84
C LEU A 208 6.65 -14.21 -3.51
N GLN A 209 5.45 -14.76 -3.59
CA GLN A 209 4.74 -15.28 -2.43
C GLN A 209 4.84 -16.81 -2.42
N PHE A 210 5.43 -17.36 -1.37
CA PHE A 210 5.59 -18.79 -1.16
C PHE A 210 4.58 -19.25 -0.11
N THR A 211 3.58 -20.02 -0.52
CA THR A 211 2.66 -20.69 0.40
C THR A 211 3.32 -21.96 0.91
N VAL A 212 4.03 -21.87 2.04
CA VAL A 212 4.78 -23.01 2.62
C VAL A 212 3.82 -24.10 3.10
N ASN A 213 2.72 -23.68 3.74
CA ASN A 213 1.62 -24.55 4.17
C ASN A 213 0.38 -23.71 4.45
N GLN A 214 -0.69 -24.33 4.98
CA GLN A 214 -1.94 -23.63 5.32
C GLN A 214 -1.79 -22.50 6.34
N TRP A 215 -0.68 -22.44 7.06
CA TRP A 215 -0.43 -21.51 8.17
C TRP A 215 0.61 -20.43 7.82
N LEU A 216 1.54 -20.72 6.89
CA LEU A 216 2.70 -19.87 6.65
C LEU A 216 2.80 -19.48 5.17
N VAL A 217 2.84 -18.17 4.92
CA VAL A 217 3.23 -17.58 3.64
C VAL A 217 4.48 -16.73 3.85
N ILE A 218 5.46 -16.89 2.99
CA ILE A 218 6.67 -16.07 2.91
C ILE A 218 6.53 -15.18 1.69
N ASN A 219 6.75 -13.89 1.85
CA ASN A 219 6.76 -12.92 0.76
C ASN A 219 8.16 -12.31 0.64
N VAL A 220 8.76 -12.41 -0.54
CA VAL A 220 10.04 -11.75 -0.87
C VAL A 220 9.73 -10.65 -1.86
N SER A 221 10.05 -9.41 -1.53
CA SER A 221 9.70 -8.24 -2.33
C SER A 221 10.90 -7.37 -2.66
N VAL A 222 10.79 -6.70 -3.82
CA VAL A 222 11.68 -5.64 -4.27
C VAL A 222 10.82 -4.49 -4.74
N GLU A 223 11.14 -3.27 -4.31
CA GLU A 223 10.47 -2.04 -4.70
C GLU A 223 11.51 -1.02 -5.17
N TYR A 224 11.24 -0.40 -6.31
CA TYR A 224 12.02 0.70 -6.85
C TYR A 224 11.11 1.92 -6.99
N ASP A 225 11.50 3.01 -6.34
CA ASP A 225 10.86 4.31 -6.40
C ASP A 225 11.73 5.32 -7.14
N HIS A 226 11.09 6.13 -7.98
CA HIS A 226 11.71 7.24 -8.68
C HIS A 226 10.88 8.51 -8.49
N ASP A 227 11.54 9.60 -8.10
CA ASP A 227 10.99 10.95 -8.04
C ASP A 227 11.87 11.88 -8.86
N GLU A 228 11.36 12.41 -9.98
CA GLU A 228 12.15 13.30 -10.86
C GLU A 228 12.47 14.63 -10.18
N THR A 229 11.63 15.10 -9.24
CA THR A 229 11.78 16.40 -8.56
C THR A 229 11.78 16.27 -7.04
N PRO A 230 12.68 15.46 -6.46
CA PRO A 230 12.69 15.23 -5.02
C PRO A 230 13.10 16.51 -4.27
N PRO A 231 12.81 16.60 -2.95
CA PRO A 231 13.40 17.63 -2.09
C PRO A 231 14.94 17.63 -2.19
N ARG A 232 15.57 18.79 -2.04
CA ARG A 232 17.02 19.02 -2.35
C ARG A 232 17.99 18.03 -1.70
N SER A 233 17.65 17.46 -0.55
CA SER A 233 18.51 16.51 0.17
C SER A 233 18.10 15.04 -0.01
N ALA A 234 17.05 14.76 -0.81
CA ALA A 234 16.59 13.41 -1.07
C ALA A 234 17.21 12.84 -2.37
N SER A 235 17.35 11.53 -2.44
CA SER A 235 17.70 10.83 -3.67
C SER A 235 16.53 10.86 -4.64
N ARG A 236 16.80 10.80 -5.94
CA ARG A 236 15.76 10.58 -6.97
C ARG A 236 15.30 9.14 -7.00
N ASP A 237 16.21 8.23 -6.72
CA ASP A 237 16.01 6.81 -6.85
C ASP A 237 16.17 6.14 -5.49
N GLU A 238 15.26 5.24 -5.15
CA GLU A 238 15.32 4.40 -3.97
C GLU A 238 15.00 2.95 -4.36
N LEU A 239 15.85 2.03 -3.93
CA LEU A 239 15.66 0.59 -4.08
C LEU A 239 15.55 -0.03 -2.71
N SER A 240 14.43 -0.68 -2.45
CA SER A 240 14.21 -1.42 -1.22
C SER A 240 13.87 -2.88 -1.49
N TRP A 241 14.21 -3.75 -0.57
CA TRP A 241 13.87 -5.16 -0.62
C TRP A 241 13.59 -5.69 0.79
N GLY A 242 12.78 -6.72 0.86
CA GLY A 242 12.40 -7.30 2.13
C GLY A 242 11.90 -8.72 2.02
N THR A 243 11.80 -9.37 3.17
CA THR A 243 11.15 -10.66 3.33
C THR A 243 10.20 -10.58 4.50
N ASP A 244 8.93 -10.88 4.25
CA ASP A 244 7.87 -10.85 5.22
C ASP A 244 7.31 -12.26 5.44
N PHE A 245 6.85 -12.50 6.66
CA PHE A 245 6.22 -13.76 7.05
C PHE A 245 4.79 -13.49 7.48
N SER A 246 3.83 -14.18 6.87
CA SER A 246 2.42 -14.09 7.24
C SER A 246 1.96 -15.41 7.81
N LEU A 247 1.38 -15.37 9.01
CA LEU A 247 0.74 -16.52 9.63
C LEU A 247 -0.77 -16.44 9.41
N ARG A 248 -1.37 -17.55 8.97
CA ARG A 248 -2.82 -17.72 8.78
C ARG A 248 -3.35 -18.66 9.86
N PHE A 249 -4.37 -18.25 10.58
CA PHE A 249 -5.01 -19.05 11.65
C PHE A 249 -6.47 -19.30 11.35
#